data_0baab794754f4154988b48b0291e42e2
#
_entry.id   0baab794754f4154988b48b0291e42e2
#
_cell.length_a   1.000
_cell.length_b   1.000
_cell.length_c   1.000
_cell.angle_alpha   90.00
_cell.angle_beta   90.00
_cell.angle_gamma   90.00
#
_symmetry.space_group_name_H-M   'P 1'
#
loop_
_entity.id
_entity.type
_entity.pdbx_description
1 polymer ?
#
loop_
_entity_poly.entity_id
_entity_poly.type
_entity_poly.pdbx_seq_one_letter_code
_entity_poly.pdbx_strand_id
1 'polypeptide(L)'
;MRRFLFVAAVCTLIALPLAAQNTDIESLSGLQFNFGNPGARSLGMGGAFLGLADDASAAEANPAGLTILRKPEITLEGRNYQEQQVFTTSGTFPDLKRTGFSHYSQRIDATFASIVYPTKHFTFGAYYHEPLRNEGTGQVVPIRNDFTGQIKTDVPNFFLPVDANGNATGGPISAAACNKLRQTNPFACIEYTVLPFLSSVKVQEKTLGVAVAFQVGKFSFGAAARSQRFNETAFTFRVTPTGDFSSISVQATSDIRSNNDIAKDKTDLTFTGGFKWAPNDKFSAGGVYKQGAKFAAPTFAATENTNFEYVKVADTTFHIPDVYGLGVSFRPIPVLTINADAVRVKYSNLVDNFVSINATVRAIDKAYKAADALELHLGGEYFFSTKIPFAVRAGYWRDPQHSITYTGPITNSDEVGPAILFPKTKNQNHMSVGGGLAWPRFQIDFAYDRSDLFKVGSISMVTRF
;
A
#
# COMPACT_ATOMS: atom_id res chain seq x y z
N MET A 1 56.85 -28.12 13.73
CA MET A 1 56.22 -26.83 13.54
C MET A 1 55.16 -26.93 12.46
N ARG A 2 54.08 -27.70 12.61
CA ARG A 2 52.98 -27.78 11.63
C ARG A 2 51.69 -28.33 12.27
N ARG A 3 51.34 -27.90 13.49
CA ARG A 3 50.11 -28.35 14.18
C ARG A 3 49.38 -27.23 14.97
N PHE A 4 49.69 -25.95 14.73
CA PHE A 4 49.06 -24.84 15.45
C PHE A 4 48.26 -23.86 14.58
N LEU A 5 48.09 -24.18 13.28
CA LEU A 5 47.37 -23.29 12.35
C LEU A 5 45.94 -23.75 12.01
N PHE A 6 45.43 -24.80 12.63
CA PHE A 6 44.12 -25.37 12.31
C PHE A 6 43.04 -25.08 13.40
N VAL A 7 43.40 -24.50 14.53
CA VAL A 7 42.44 -24.19 15.63
C VAL A 7 41.96 -22.73 15.59
N ALA A 8 42.68 -21.83 14.92
CA ALA A 8 42.30 -20.44 14.81
C ALA A 8 41.24 -20.14 13.71
N ALA A 9 40.99 -21.10 12.81
CA ALA A 9 40.03 -20.90 11.70
C ALA A 9 38.61 -21.42 11.97
N VAL A 10 38.37 -22.07 13.11
CA VAL A 10 37.03 -22.63 13.46
C VAL A 10 36.28 -21.75 14.48
N CYS A 11 36.96 -20.83 15.16
CA CYS A 11 36.30 -19.92 16.13
C CYS A 11 35.78 -18.60 15.54
N THR A 12 35.97 -18.34 14.25
CA THR A 12 35.48 -17.14 13.56
C THR A 12 34.17 -17.34 12.79
N LEU A 13 33.53 -18.47 12.93
CA LEU A 13 32.29 -18.81 12.19
C LEU A 13 31.03 -18.89 13.04
N ILE A 14 31.09 -18.50 14.33
CA ILE A 14 29.88 -18.45 15.20
C ILE A 14 29.75 -17.09 15.89
N ALA A 15 29.85 -16.04 15.12
CA ALA A 15 29.29 -14.75 15.47
C ALA A 15 28.41 -14.30 14.29
N LEU A 16 27.41 -15.09 13.96
CA LEU A 16 26.30 -14.59 13.17
C LEU A 16 25.53 -13.67 14.10
N PRO A 17 25.37 -12.40 13.73
CA PRO A 17 24.54 -11.50 14.51
C PRO A 17 23.12 -12.07 14.57
N LEU A 18 22.62 -12.26 15.76
CA LEU A 18 21.19 -12.31 16.05
C LEU A 18 20.61 -10.94 15.68
N ALA A 19 20.56 -10.65 14.42
CA ALA A 19 20.15 -9.37 13.98
C ALA A 19 19.25 -9.48 12.78
N ALA A 20 18.33 -8.65 12.84
CA ALA A 20 17.53 -8.18 11.74
C ALA A 20 16.40 -9.15 11.36
N GLN A 21 15.40 -9.12 12.15
CA GLN A 21 14.07 -9.25 11.59
C GLN A 21 13.91 -8.09 10.62
N ASN A 22 13.33 -8.37 9.47
CA ASN A 22 13.19 -7.42 8.39
C ASN A 22 12.21 -6.31 8.82
N THR A 23 12.70 -5.11 9.00
CA THR A 23 11.97 -3.97 9.50
C THR A 23 11.08 -3.34 8.46
N ASP A 24 11.37 -3.52 7.19
CA ASP A 24 10.51 -3.08 6.09
C ASP A 24 9.17 -3.77 6.15
N ILE A 25 9.19 -5.04 6.47
CA ILE A 25 8.01 -5.84 6.70
C ILE A 25 7.16 -5.22 7.81
N GLU A 26 7.75 -4.95 8.95
CA GLU A 26 7.03 -4.37 10.10
C GLU A 26 6.47 -2.99 9.79
N SER A 27 7.20 -2.19 9.04
CA SER A 27 6.76 -0.87 8.60
C SER A 27 5.65 -0.95 7.56
N LEU A 28 5.67 -1.97 6.70
CA LEU A 28 4.63 -2.23 5.71
C LEU A 28 3.44 -3.02 6.27
N SER A 29 3.53 -3.50 7.53
CA SER A 29 2.41 -4.16 8.18
C SER A 29 1.25 -3.20 8.36
N GLY A 30 0.17 -3.42 7.66
CA GLY A 30 -1.00 -2.55 7.71
C GLY A 30 -1.04 -1.45 6.65
N LEU A 31 0.00 -1.27 5.81
CA LEU A 31 -0.11 -0.44 4.63
C LEU A 31 -1.11 -1.05 3.66
N GLN A 32 -2.06 -0.23 3.23
CA GLN A 32 -2.96 -0.56 2.14
C GLN A 32 -2.69 0.38 0.97
N PHE A 33 -2.36 -0.21 -0.17
CA PHE A 33 -2.15 0.54 -1.39
C PHE A 33 -3.48 0.72 -2.11
N ASN A 34 -3.81 1.95 -2.46
CA ASN A 34 -5.01 2.26 -3.24
C ASN A 34 -4.61 3.06 -4.48
N PHE A 35 -4.82 2.46 -5.66
CA PHE A 35 -4.45 3.03 -6.95
C PHE A 35 -5.67 3.64 -7.68
N GLY A 36 -6.51 4.39 -6.97
CA GLY A 36 -7.71 5.01 -7.54
C GLY A 36 -7.43 5.99 -8.67
N ASN A 37 -8.39 6.11 -9.58
CA ASN A 37 -8.33 7.06 -10.69
C ASN A 37 -8.24 8.52 -10.19
N PRO A 38 -7.53 9.42 -10.91
CA PRO A 38 -7.48 10.83 -10.56
C PRO A 38 -8.80 11.57 -10.84
N GLY A 39 -8.96 12.73 -10.21
CA GLY A 39 -10.07 13.64 -10.37
C GLY A 39 -11.17 13.50 -9.31
N ALA A 40 -11.60 14.65 -8.73
CA ALA A 40 -12.70 14.67 -7.77
C ALA A 40 -14.01 14.14 -8.37
N ARG A 41 -14.22 14.34 -9.69
CA ARG A 41 -15.39 13.80 -10.40
C ARG A 41 -15.41 12.28 -10.38
N SER A 42 -14.29 11.63 -10.67
CA SER A 42 -14.14 10.17 -10.59
C SER A 42 -14.38 9.68 -9.15
N LEU A 43 -13.72 10.30 -8.17
CA LEU A 43 -13.85 9.93 -6.75
C LEU A 43 -15.31 10.04 -6.27
N GLY A 44 -16.03 11.11 -6.66
CA GLY A 44 -17.44 11.30 -6.30
C GLY A 44 -18.38 10.25 -6.87
N MET A 45 -17.94 9.50 -7.90
CA MET A 45 -18.63 8.36 -8.50
C MET A 45 -18.04 7.01 -8.05
N GLY A 46 -17.39 6.95 -6.87
CA GLY A 46 -16.79 5.72 -6.37
C GLY A 46 -15.61 5.22 -7.20
N GLY A 47 -14.94 6.07 -7.96
CA GLY A 47 -13.86 5.68 -8.87
C GLY A 47 -14.32 5.04 -10.19
N ALA A 48 -15.63 4.86 -10.41
CA ALA A 48 -16.17 4.30 -11.66
C ALA A 48 -16.04 5.30 -12.81
N PHE A 49 -14.99 5.15 -13.64
CA PHE A 49 -14.64 6.14 -14.65
C PHE A 49 -14.11 5.54 -15.98
N LEU A 50 -13.74 4.26 -16.02
CA LEU A 50 -13.05 3.64 -17.17
C LEU A 50 -13.90 3.62 -18.45
N GLY A 51 -15.21 3.37 -18.30
CA GLY A 51 -16.15 3.43 -19.43
C GLY A 51 -16.51 4.86 -19.83
N LEU A 52 -16.50 5.79 -18.87
CA LEU A 52 -16.81 7.21 -19.07
C LEU A 52 -15.60 7.96 -19.66
N ALA A 53 -14.52 8.08 -18.93
CA ALA A 53 -13.22 8.69 -19.25
C ALA A 53 -13.33 9.86 -20.27
N ASP A 54 -13.97 10.97 -19.85
CA ASP A 54 -14.42 12.03 -20.74
C ASP A 54 -13.88 13.43 -20.38
N ASP A 55 -12.80 13.49 -19.59
CA ASP A 55 -12.03 14.71 -19.29
C ASP A 55 -10.52 14.44 -19.33
N ALA A 56 -9.67 15.44 -19.06
CA ALA A 56 -8.22 15.30 -19.19
C ALA A 56 -7.58 14.35 -18.17
N SER A 57 -8.30 13.93 -17.10
CA SER A 57 -7.84 12.87 -16.20
C SER A 57 -7.81 11.49 -16.87
N ALA A 58 -8.51 11.33 -18.02
CA ALA A 58 -8.44 10.14 -18.85
C ALA A 58 -7.02 9.81 -19.33
N ALA A 59 -6.11 10.78 -19.41
CA ALA A 59 -4.71 10.55 -19.76
C ALA A 59 -4.05 9.48 -18.86
N GLU A 60 -4.45 9.43 -17.60
CA GLU A 60 -4.01 8.40 -16.64
C GLU A 60 -5.04 7.27 -16.49
N ALA A 61 -6.34 7.60 -16.36
CA ALA A 61 -7.37 6.62 -16.05
C ALA A 61 -7.59 5.60 -17.19
N ASN A 62 -7.85 6.09 -18.40
CA ASN A 62 -7.98 5.30 -19.63
C ASN A 62 -7.64 6.21 -20.84
N PRO A 63 -6.44 6.16 -21.39
CA PRO A 63 -5.99 7.09 -22.42
C PRO A 63 -6.85 7.07 -23.70
N ALA A 64 -7.59 5.99 -23.98
CA ALA A 64 -8.53 5.95 -25.10
C ALA A 64 -9.67 6.98 -24.98
N GLY A 65 -10.00 7.38 -23.73
CA GLY A 65 -11.01 8.41 -23.46
C GLY A 65 -10.64 9.80 -23.95
N LEU A 66 -9.36 10.09 -24.16
CA LEU A 66 -8.88 11.39 -24.64
C LEU A 66 -9.48 11.80 -26.00
N THR A 67 -9.91 10.83 -26.80
CA THR A 67 -10.48 11.09 -28.14
C THR A 67 -11.81 11.86 -28.11
N ILE A 68 -12.50 11.93 -26.95
CA ILE A 68 -13.75 12.68 -26.82
C ILE A 68 -13.50 14.19 -26.69
N LEU A 69 -12.31 14.59 -26.27
CA LEU A 69 -11.96 15.99 -26.08
C LEU A 69 -11.81 16.70 -27.43
N ARG A 70 -12.51 17.83 -27.56
CA ARG A 70 -12.53 18.62 -28.79
C ARG A 70 -11.75 19.93 -28.67
N LYS A 71 -11.35 20.30 -27.45
CA LYS A 71 -10.58 21.50 -27.12
C LYS A 71 -9.44 21.13 -26.22
N PRO A 72 -8.37 21.93 -26.20
CA PRO A 72 -7.33 21.75 -25.20
C PRO A 72 -7.91 21.87 -23.79
N GLU A 73 -7.45 21.01 -22.89
CA GLU A 73 -7.95 20.91 -21.52
C GLU A 73 -6.80 20.76 -20.54
N ILE A 74 -6.90 21.45 -19.40
CA ILE A 74 -5.99 21.30 -18.27
C ILE A 74 -6.81 20.86 -17.07
N THR A 75 -6.34 19.86 -16.37
CA THR A 75 -6.92 19.40 -15.09
C THR A 75 -5.90 19.50 -13.98
N LEU A 76 -6.33 19.98 -12.81
CA LEU A 76 -5.56 20.02 -11.57
C LEU A 76 -6.39 19.38 -10.46
N GLU A 77 -5.76 18.61 -9.58
CA GLU A 77 -6.41 18.00 -8.42
C GLU A 77 -5.56 18.12 -7.16
N GLY A 78 -6.24 18.41 -6.05
CA GLY A 78 -5.69 18.27 -4.70
C GLY A 78 -6.54 17.30 -3.87
N ARG A 79 -5.89 16.48 -3.05
CA ARG A 79 -6.54 15.54 -2.12
C ARG A 79 -6.12 15.79 -0.69
N ASN A 80 -7.10 15.70 0.22
CA ASN A 80 -6.88 15.43 1.63
C ASN A 80 -7.10 13.94 1.86
N TYR A 81 -6.11 13.27 2.39
CA TYR A 81 -6.13 11.84 2.63
C TYR A 81 -5.93 11.57 4.11
N GLN A 82 -6.78 10.75 4.70
CA GLN A 82 -6.66 10.28 6.07
C GLN A 82 -6.82 8.77 6.08
N GLU A 83 -5.84 8.10 6.66
CA GLU A 83 -5.87 6.67 6.92
C GLU A 83 -5.69 6.44 8.42
N GLN A 84 -6.53 5.59 9.00
CA GLN A 84 -6.41 5.19 10.38
C GLN A 84 -6.61 3.69 10.49
N GLN A 85 -5.58 2.99 10.91
CA GLN A 85 -5.66 1.58 11.28
C GLN A 85 -5.38 1.44 12.78
N VAL A 86 -6.30 0.82 13.48
CA VAL A 86 -6.12 0.49 14.90
C VAL A 86 -6.03 -1.02 15.02
N PHE A 87 -4.88 -1.48 15.47
CA PHE A 87 -4.65 -2.88 15.77
C PHE A 87 -4.78 -3.08 17.27
N THR A 88 -5.78 -3.83 17.68
CA THR A 88 -6.00 -4.15 19.09
C THR A 88 -5.68 -5.61 19.34
N THR A 89 -4.88 -5.91 20.35
CA THR A 89 -4.63 -7.29 20.77
C THR A 89 -5.14 -7.51 22.18
N SER A 90 -6.26 -8.21 22.30
CA SER A 90 -6.71 -8.81 23.54
C SER A 90 -7.30 -10.16 23.21
N GLY A 91 -6.98 -11.20 23.93
CA GLY A 91 -7.53 -12.52 23.72
C GLY A 91 -6.48 -13.61 23.51
N THR A 92 -6.94 -14.81 23.24
CA THR A 92 -6.11 -15.98 22.94
C THR A 92 -5.95 -16.16 21.43
N PHE A 93 -4.79 -16.66 21.01
CA PHE A 93 -4.60 -17.06 19.61
C PHE A 93 -5.58 -18.22 19.26
N PRO A 94 -6.26 -18.24 18.08
CA PRO A 94 -6.14 -17.34 16.96
C PRO A 94 -6.96 -16.04 17.03
N ASP A 95 -7.74 -15.82 18.08
CA ASP A 95 -8.68 -14.70 18.23
C ASP A 95 -8.03 -13.45 18.85
N LEU A 96 -6.74 -13.26 18.63
CA LEU A 96 -6.03 -12.10 19.13
C LEU A 96 -6.60 -10.80 18.59
N LYS A 97 -7.24 -10.04 19.47
CA LYS A 97 -7.49 -8.62 19.23
C LYS A 97 -6.22 -7.86 19.60
N ARG A 98 -5.77 -6.97 18.78
CA ARG A 98 -4.58 -6.17 19.04
C ARG A 98 -4.94 -4.87 19.74
N THR A 99 -4.32 -4.59 20.87
CA THR A 99 -4.38 -3.27 21.51
C THR A 99 -3.01 -2.62 21.39
N GLY A 100 -2.97 -1.39 20.93
CA GLY A 100 -1.78 -0.56 21.02
C GLY A 100 -0.98 -0.36 19.73
N PHE A 101 -1.40 -0.91 18.60
CA PHE A 101 -0.86 -0.51 17.32
C PHE A 101 -1.85 0.41 16.61
N SER A 102 -1.45 1.62 16.30
CA SER A 102 -2.22 2.52 15.45
C SER A 102 -1.33 3.05 14.33
N HIS A 103 -1.83 2.99 13.12
CA HIS A 103 -1.26 3.69 11.99
C HIS A 103 -2.20 4.85 11.65
N TYR A 104 -1.65 6.05 11.56
CA TYR A 104 -2.39 7.25 11.19
C TYR A 104 -1.58 8.05 10.18
N SER A 105 -2.21 8.38 9.08
CA SER A 105 -1.65 9.26 8.07
C SER A 105 -2.68 10.33 7.70
N GLN A 106 -2.25 11.57 7.70
CA GLN A 106 -3.06 12.70 7.23
C GLN A 106 -2.22 13.62 6.37
N ARG A 107 -2.76 14.02 5.21
CA ARG A 107 -2.07 14.96 4.34
C ARG A 107 -3.01 15.71 3.40
N ILE A 108 -2.51 16.83 2.89
CA ILE A 108 -3.13 17.61 1.82
C ILE A 108 -2.07 17.83 0.75
N ASP A 109 -2.32 17.36 -0.47
CA ASP A 109 -1.35 17.46 -1.57
C ASP A 109 -2.00 17.74 -2.91
N ALA A 110 -1.21 18.32 -3.82
CA ALA A 110 -1.51 18.33 -5.25
C ALA A 110 -1.19 16.92 -5.81
N THR A 111 -2.23 16.14 -6.12
CA THR A 111 -2.06 14.73 -6.48
C THR A 111 -2.09 14.49 -7.98
N PHE A 112 -2.67 15.38 -8.75
CA PHE A 112 -2.77 15.22 -10.20
C PHE A 112 -2.73 16.55 -10.95
N ALA A 113 -2.07 16.53 -12.09
CA ALA A 113 -2.11 17.61 -13.08
C ALA A 113 -2.03 17.01 -14.48
N SER A 114 -2.83 17.49 -15.42
CA SER A 114 -2.73 17.07 -16.81
C SER A 114 -2.98 18.21 -17.78
N ILE A 115 -2.38 18.10 -18.96
CA ILE A 115 -2.66 18.93 -20.12
C ILE A 115 -2.94 18.02 -21.32
N VAL A 116 -4.02 18.29 -22.02
CA VAL A 116 -4.44 17.54 -23.21
C VAL A 116 -4.63 18.47 -24.37
N TYR A 117 -4.14 18.05 -25.54
CA TYR A 117 -4.23 18.80 -26.78
C TYR A 117 -4.77 17.90 -27.91
N PRO A 118 -6.04 18.09 -28.33
CA PRO A 118 -6.60 17.37 -29.46
C PRO A 118 -6.13 17.96 -30.80
N THR A 119 -5.83 17.08 -31.74
CA THR A 119 -5.59 17.40 -33.15
C THR A 119 -6.64 16.75 -34.03
N LYS A 120 -6.52 16.86 -35.36
CA LYS A 120 -7.50 16.29 -36.28
C LYS A 120 -7.62 14.76 -36.18
N HIS A 121 -6.52 14.04 -35.91
CA HIS A 121 -6.48 12.58 -35.94
C HIS A 121 -6.06 11.96 -34.60
N PHE A 122 -5.31 12.70 -33.81
CA PHE A 122 -4.76 12.24 -32.53
C PHE A 122 -5.06 13.24 -31.46
N THR A 123 -5.18 12.72 -30.24
CA THR A 123 -5.20 13.55 -29.02
C THR A 123 -3.98 13.19 -28.19
N PHE A 124 -3.20 14.19 -27.80
CA PHE A 124 -2.00 14.04 -26.98
C PHE A 124 -2.29 14.52 -25.55
N GLY A 125 -1.71 13.85 -24.58
CA GLY A 125 -1.78 14.24 -23.18
C GLY A 125 -0.42 14.14 -22.50
N ALA A 126 -0.19 15.00 -21.52
CA ALA A 126 0.89 14.84 -20.57
C ALA A 126 0.32 15.02 -19.15
N TYR A 127 0.82 14.26 -18.21
CA TYR A 127 0.30 14.34 -16.84
C TYR A 127 1.35 14.04 -15.78
N TYR A 128 1.10 14.58 -14.60
CA TYR A 128 1.70 14.21 -13.33
C TYR A 128 0.64 13.54 -12.47
N HIS A 129 1.00 12.44 -11.81
CA HIS A 129 0.14 11.77 -10.85
C HIS A 129 0.95 11.30 -9.64
N GLU A 130 0.44 11.55 -8.46
CA GLU A 130 0.93 11.00 -7.20
C GLU A 130 -0.15 10.08 -6.61
N PRO A 131 -0.25 8.82 -7.10
CA PRO A 131 -1.31 7.90 -6.70
C PRO A 131 -1.14 7.43 -5.26
N LEU A 132 0.11 7.34 -4.81
CA LEU A 132 0.45 6.83 -3.50
C LEU A 132 1.40 7.79 -2.78
N ARG A 133 0.99 8.19 -1.60
CA ARG A 133 1.86 8.76 -0.59
C ARG A 133 1.29 8.40 0.77
N ASN A 134 2.05 7.67 1.55
CA ASN A 134 1.71 7.32 2.91
C ASN A 134 2.85 7.75 3.83
N GLU A 135 2.52 8.46 4.90
CA GLU A 135 3.45 8.82 5.96
C GLU A 135 2.76 8.48 7.28
N GLY A 136 3.28 7.48 7.98
CA GLY A 136 2.65 7.01 9.18
C GLY A 136 3.64 6.53 10.23
N THR A 137 3.19 6.50 11.47
CA THR A 137 3.90 5.90 12.57
C THR A 137 3.07 4.76 13.14
N GLY A 138 3.72 3.61 13.34
CA GLY A 138 3.12 2.46 13.99
C GLY A 138 3.81 2.20 15.32
N GLN A 139 3.02 1.90 16.36
CA GLN A 139 3.53 1.52 17.65
C GLN A 139 2.84 0.25 18.11
N VAL A 140 3.62 -0.76 18.42
CA VAL A 140 3.14 -1.96 19.11
C VAL A 140 3.53 -1.81 20.57
N VAL A 141 2.51 -1.73 21.40
CA VAL A 141 2.56 -1.57 22.85
C VAL A 141 3.04 -0.19 23.29
N PRO A 142 2.25 0.53 24.05
CA PRO A 142 2.72 1.73 24.72
C PRO A 142 3.82 1.33 25.71
N ILE A 143 5.03 1.84 25.48
CA ILE A 143 6.11 1.76 26.45
C ILE A 143 5.72 2.69 27.59
N ARG A 144 5.29 2.13 28.69
CA ARG A 144 5.05 2.92 29.92
C ARG A 144 6.34 2.93 30.73
N ASN A 145 6.93 4.11 30.86
CA ASN A 145 7.88 4.37 31.93
C ASN A 145 7.11 4.39 33.25
N ASP A 146 7.33 3.42 34.13
CA ASP A 146 6.99 3.64 35.52
C ASP A 146 8.06 4.58 36.12
N PHE A 147 7.69 5.24 37.24
CA PHE A 147 8.58 6.17 37.91
C PHE A 147 9.86 5.50 38.49
N THR A 148 10.01 4.19 38.34
CA THR A 148 11.16 3.39 38.78
C THR A 148 12.13 3.10 37.62
N GLY A 149 11.85 3.58 36.43
CA GLY A 149 12.67 3.34 35.22
C GLY A 149 12.50 1.95 34.62
N GLN A 150 11.56 1.15 35.09
CA GLN A 150 11.24 -0.15 34.46
C GLN A 150 10.27 0.01 33.32
N ILE A 151 10.58 -0.62 32.17
CA ILE A 151 9.66 -0.73 31.04
C ILE A 151 8.62 -1.79 31.39
N LYS A 152 7.39 -1.35 31.66
CA LYS A 152 6.24 -2.25 31.73
C LYS A 152 5.59 -2.36 30.37
N THR A 153 5.55 -3.56 29.85
CA THR A 153 4.85 -3.88 28.63
C THR A 153 3.52 -4.53 29.01
N ASP A 154 2.39 -3.93 28.61
CA ASP A 154 1.06 -4.55 28.73
C ASP A 154 0.84 -5.62 27.65
N VAL A 155 1.91 -6.22 27.10
CA VAL A 155 1.80 -7.27 26.09
C VAL A 155 1.35 -8.54 26.77
N PRO A 156 0.27 -9.17 26.31
CA PRO A 156 -0.04 -10.50 26.77
C PRO A 156 1.11 -11.44 26.40
N ASN A 157 1.65 -12.10 27.41
CA ASN A 157 2.63 -13.16 27.20
C ASN A 157 1.96 -14.28 26.43
N PHE A 158 2.63 -14.75 25.37
CA PHE A 158 2.21 -15.93 24.63
C PHE A 158 2.94 -17.15 25.17
N PHE A 159 2.28 -18.28 25.15
CA PHE A 159 2.86 -19.54 25.56
C PHE A 159 2.86 -20.47 24.35
N LEU A 160 4.01 -21.04 24.03
CA LEU A 160 4.17 -22.03 22.97
C LEU A 160 4.34 -23.41 23.59
N PRO A 161 3.49 -24.39 23.22
CA PRO A 161 3.75 -25.78 23.59
C PRO A 161 5.00 -26.26 22.88
N VAL A 162 5.92 -26.91 23.61
CA VAL A 162 7.18 -27.40 23.06
C VAL A 162 7.39 -28.89 23.35
N ASP A 163 8.18 -29.54 22.49
CA ASP A 163 8.66 -30.89 22.70
C ASP A 163 9.87 -30.92 23.70
N ALA A 164 10.41 -32.09 23.95
CA ALA A 164 11.55 -32.28 24.84
C ALA A 164 12.84 -31.57 24.36
N ASN A 165 12.92 -31.20 23.09
CA ASN A 165 14.03 -30.46 22.49
C ASN A 165 13.82 -28.95 22.46
N GLY A 166 12.65 -28.45 22.96
CA GLY A 166 12.28 -27.04 22.93
C GLY A 166 11.67 -26.56 21.62
N ASN A 167 11.39 -27.44 20.65
CA ASN A 167 10.73 -27.08 19.41
C ASN A 167 9.23 -26.92 19.62
N ALA A 168 8.63 -25.88 19.04
CA ALA A 168 7.19 -25.66 19.11
C ALA A 168 6.42 -26.83 18.47
N THR A 169 5.44 -27.37 19.20
CA THR A 169 4.58 -28.47 18.75
C THR A 169 3.21 -27.98 18.27
N GLY A 170 2.98 -26.67 18.34
CA GLY A 170 1.73 -26.03 17.89
C GLY A 170 1.79 -24.53 18.00
N GLY A 171 0.71 -23.86 17.60
CA GLY A 171 0.57 -22.41 17.73
C GLY A 171 0.44 -21.93 19.17
N PRO A 172 0.50 -20.61 19.41
CA PRO A 172 0.37 -20.01 20.73
C PRO A 172 -0.90 -20.44 21.48
N ILE A 173 -0.74 -20.71 22.78
CA ILE A 173 -1.82 -21.11 23.68
C ILE A 173 -1.97 -20.11 24.82
N SER A 174 -3.07 -20.16 25.54
CA SER A 174 -3.29 -19.33 26.72
C SER A 174 -2.41 -19.74 27.91
N ALA A 175 -2.16 -18.83 28.83
CA ALA A 175 -1.47 -19.13 30.09
C ALA A 175 -2.13 -20.29 30.86
N ALA A 176 -3.46 -20.36 30.86
CA ALA A 176 -4.19 -21.45 31.51
C ALA A 176 -3.93 -22.80 30.84
N ALA A 177 -3.87 -22.85 29.50
CA ALA A 177 -3.54 -24.06 28.74
C ALA A 177 -2.08 -24.46 28.97
N CYS A 178 -1.15 -23.51 29.00
CA CYS A 178 0.26 -23.77 29.31
C CYS A 178 0.41 -24.33 30.76
N ASN A 179 -0.24 -23.71 31.73
CA ASN A 179 -0.20 -24.20 33.10
C ASN A 179 -0.73 -25.63 33.24
N LYS A 180 -1.75 -26.00 32.47
CA LYS A 180 -2.26 -27.37 32.42
C LYS A 180 -1.22 -28.35 31.82
N LEU A 181 -0.52 -27.96 30.77
CA LEU A 181 0.57 -28.76 30.18
C LEU A 181 1.74 -28.93 31.18
N ARG A 182 2.09 -27.87 31.91
CA ARG A 182 3.16 -27.87 32.90
C ARG A 182 2.88 -28.76 34.10
N GLN A 183 1.64 -29.14 34.38
CA GLN A 183 1.29 -30.11 35.43
C GLN A 183 1.81 -31.52 35.08
N THR A 184 1.91 -31.86 33.79
CA THR A 184 2.42 -33.15 33.37
C THR A 184 3.90 -33.10 32.99
N ASN A 185 4.35 -31.98 32.44
CA ASN A 185 5.74 -31.73 32.09
C ASN A 185 6.07 -30.24 32.31
N PRO A 186 6.92 -29.90 33.32
CA PRO A 186 7.26 -28.51 33.64
C PRO A 186 7.83 -27.71 32.47
N PHE A 187 8.39 -28.39 31.45
CA PHE A 187 9.00 -27.79 30.26
C PHE A 187 8.10 -27.89 29.03
N ALA A 188 6.82 -28.28 29.17
CA ALA A 188 5.93 -28.50 28.04
C ALA A 188 5.53 -27.22 27.31
N CYS A 189 5.82 -26.03 27.81
CA CYS A 189 5.63 -24.79 27.09
C CYS A 189 6.63 -23.71 27.55
N ILE A 190 6.99 -22.84 26.62
CA ILE A 190 7.82 -21.65 26.87
C ILE A 190 6.94 -20.40 26.82
N GLU A 191 7.28 -19.45 27.66
CA GLU A 191 6.67 -18.12 27.64
C GLU A 191 7.40 -17.25 26.62
N TYR A 192 6.64 -16.58 25.77
CA TYR A 192 7.16 -15.70 24.74
C TYR A 192 6.62 -14.29 24.95
N THR A 193 7.51 -13.32 25.01
CA THR A 193 7.16 -11.91 25.12
C THR A 193 7.43 -11.20 23.79
N VAL A 194 6.41 -10.58 23.22
CA VAL A 194 6.59 -9.73 22.04
C VAL A 194 7.28 -8.45 22.49
N LEU A 195 8.43 -8.16 21.91
CA LEU A 195 9.15 -6.93 22.19
C LEU A 195 8.38 -5.72 21.64
N PRO A 196 8.25 -4.64 22.41
CA PRO A 196 7.66 -3.41 21.93
C PRO A 196 8.52 -2.82 20.81
N PHE A 197 7.87 -2.30 19.78
CA PHE A 197 8.56 -1.58 18.72
C PHE A 197 7.80 -0.30 18.31
N LEU A 198 8.55 0.64 17.80
CA LEU A 198 8.07 1.85 17.15
C LEU A 198 8.55 1.82 15.71
N SER A 199 7.65 1.92 14.76
CA SER A 199 7.98 2.04 13.35
C SER A 199 7.52 3.37 12.77
N SER A 200 8.27 3.87 11.82
CA SER A 200 7.87 5.00 10.97
C SER A 200 8.07 4.59 9.53
N VAL A 201 7.09 4.87 8.69
CA VAL A 201 7.13 4.57 7.28
C VAL A 201 6.71 5.80 6.48
N LYS A 202 7.43 6.04 5.41
CA LYS A 202 7.10 7.04 4.41
C LYS A 202 7.26 6.41 3.05
N VAL A 203 6.15 6.31 2.30
CA VAL A 203 6.10 5.76 0.95
C VAL A 203 5.52 6.79 0.02
N GLN A 204 6.15 6.98 -1.13
CA GLN A 204 5.68 7.93 -2.14
C GLN A 204 5.93 7.37 -3.54
N GLU A 205 4.90 7.36 -4.37
CA GLU A 205 5.00 7.11 -5.81
C GLU A 205 4.65 8.38 -6.58
N LYS A 206 5.47 8.71 -7.57
CA LYS A 206 5.24 9.81 -8.52
C LYS A 206 5.35 9.29 -9.93
N THR A 207 4.37 9.62 -10.76
CA THR A 207 4.31 9.25 -12.15
C THR A 207 4.28 10.51 -13.03
N LEU A 208 5.17 10.56 -14.01
CA LEU A 208 5.08 11.47 -15.15
C LEU A 208 4.70 10.64 -16.38
N GLY A 209 3.61 10.99 -17.04
CA GLY A 209 3.12 10.26 -18.20
C GLY A 209 2.91 11.12 -19.41
N VAL A 210 3.10 10.50 -20.58
CA VAL A 210 2.71 11.07 -21.89
C VAL A 210 1.79 10.08 -22.57
N ALA A 211 0.66 10.56 -23.07
CA ALA A 211 -0.39 9.75 -23.65
C ALA A 211 -0.71 10.18 -25.09
N VAL A 212 -1.13 9.23 -25.89
CA VAL A 212 -1.66 9.46 -27.24
C VAL A 212 -2.89 8.60 -27.43
N ALA A 213 -3.90 9.16 -28.09
CA ALA A 213 -5.12 8.45 -28.44
C ALA A 213 -5.58 8.78 -29.85
N PHE A 214 -6.28 7.83 -30.47
CA PHE A 214 -6.92 8.00 -31.80
C PHE A 214 -8.23 7.23 -31.86
N GLN A 215 -9.10 7.64 -32.77
CA GLN A 215 -10.43 7.05 -32.95
C GLN A 215 -10.59 6.48 -34.33
N VAL A 216 -11.16 5.28 -34.43
CA VAL A 216 -11.56 4.62 -35.68
C VAL A 216 -13.01 4.19 -35.55
N GLY A 217 -13.90 4.91 -36.24
CA GLY A 217 -15.34 4.68 -36.13
C GLY A 217 -15.85 4.87 -34.73
N LYS A 218 -16.40 3.81 -34.11
CA LYS A 218 -16.94 3.80 -32.76
C LYS A 218 -15.92 3.32 -31.70
N PHE A 219 -14.72 2.98 -32.14
CA PHE A 219 -13.62 2.52 -31.28
C PHE A 219 -12.57 3.61 -31.13
N SER A 220 -12.10 3.77 -29.89
CA SER A 220 -10.95 4.60 -29.56
C SER A 220 -9.88 3.74 -28.93
N PHE A 221 -8.63 4.05 -29.22
CA PHE A 221 -7.46 3.39 -28.66
C PHE A 221 -6.52 4.44 -28.11
N GLY A 222 -5.88 4.12 -27.02
CA GLY A 222 -4.93 5.02 -26.38
C GLY A 222 -3.78 4.25 -25.72
N ALA A 223 -2.64 4.90 -25.68
CA ALA A 223 -1.47 4.38 -24.97
C ALA A 223 -0.79 5.51 -24.20
N ALA A 224 -0.15 5.18 -23.09
CA ALA A 224 0.70 6.11 -22.36
C ALA A 224 2.02 5.43 -21.98
N ALA A 225 3.12 6.20 -22.09
CA ALA A 225 4.39 5.87 -21.48
C ALA A 225 4.49 6.61 -20.15
N ARG A 226 4.90 5.89 -19.09
CA ARG A 226 4.93 6.40 -17.72
C ARG A 226 6.33 6.24 -17.14
N SER A 227 6.90 7.35 -16.70
CA SER A 227 8.11 7.38 -15.89
C SER A 227 7.71 7.42 -14.41
N GLN A 228 7.88 6.31 -13.73
CA GLN A 228 7.48 6.15 -12.33
C GLN A 228 8.68 6.24 -11.42
N ARG A 229 8.53 7.00 -10.32
CA ARG A 229 9.52 7.10 -9.24
C ARG A 229 8.88 6.60 -7.96
N PHE A 230 9.62 5.78 -7.23
CA PHE A 230 9.20 5.26 -5.95
C PHE A 230 10.23 5.61 -4.89
N ASN A 231 9.77 6.18 -3.79
CA ASN A 231 10.58 6.48 -2.61
C ASN A 231 9.94 5.80 -1.41
N GLU A 232 10.73 5.05 -0.69
CA GLU A 232 10.34 4.50 0.61
C GLU A 232 11.43 4.80 1.62
N THR A 233 11.02 5.23 2.80
CA THR A 233 11.84 5.26 4.00
C THR A 233 11.08 4.55 5.09
N ALA A 234 11.62 3.48 5.57
CA ALA A 234 11.06 2.74 6.68
C ALA A 234 12.09 2.60 7.79
N PHE A 235 11.63 2.74 9.01
CA PHE A 235 12.49 2.71 10.18
C PHE A 235 11.75 2.06 11.35
N THR A 236 12.38 1.09 12.00
CA THR A 236 11.80 0.42 13.16
C THR A 236 12.79 0.34 14.30
N PHE A 237 12.36 0.77 15.46
CA PHE A 237 13.06 0.54 16.72
C PHE A 237 12.43 -0.62 17.48
N ARG A 238 13.24 -1.49 18.01
CA ARG A 238 12.85 -2.46 19.02
C ARG A 238 13.49 -2.12 20.34
N VAL A 239 12.72 -2.27 21.42
CA VAL A 239 13.21 -2.13 22.78
C VAL A 239 13.37 -3.52 23.36
N THR A 240 14.60 -3.94 23.64
CA THR A 240 14.87 -5.17 24.41
C THR A 240 14.83 -4.84 25.90
N PRO A 241 13.95 -5.44 26.69
CA PRO A 241 13.93 -5.23 28.13
C PRO A 241 15.09 -6.00 28.78
N THR A 242 16.26 -5.43 28.82
CA THR A 242 17.41 -5.99 29.56
C THR A 242 17.57 -5.40 30.97
N GLY A 243 16.54 -4.71 31.48
CA GLY A 243 16.62 -4.07 32.79
C GLY A 243 17.42 -2.76 32.80
N ASP A 244 18.28 -2.55 31.85
CA ASP A 244 19.00 -1.30 31.62
C ASP A 244 18.53 -0.64 30.34
N PHE A 245 18.21 0.64 30.39
CA PHE A 245 17.83 1.47 29.23
C PHE A 245 18.91 1.58 28.13
N SER A 246 20.05 0.91 28.29
CA SER A 246 21.21 1.02 27.42
C SER A 246 21.17 0.15 26.15
N SER A 247 20.23 -0.76 26.02
CA SER A 247 20.14 -1.61 24.82
C SER A 247 18.92 -1.28 23.98
N ILE A 248 18.90 -0.10 23.36
CA ILE A 248 18.04 0.19 22.24
C ILE A 248 18.67 -0.46 21.02
N SER A 249 18.11 -1.57 20.58
CA SER A 249 18.47 -2.17 19.30
C SER A 249 17.75 -1.37 18.20
N VAL A 250 18.50 -0.56 17.47
CA VAL A 250 18.01 0.04 16.22
C VAL A 250 18.07 -1.02 15.15
N GLN A 251 16.94 -1.41 14.63
CA GLN A 251 16.85 -2.41 13.57
C GLN A 251 16.36 -1.77 12.28
N ALA A 252 17.14 -1.94 11.24
CA ALA A 252 16.93 -1.72 9.82
C ALA A 252 16.14 -0.47 9.37
N THR A 253 16.68 0.19 8.38
CA THR A 253 15.92 1.05 7.49
C THR A 253 15.96 0.44 6.10
N SER A 254 14.86 0.35 5.42
CA SER A 254 14.88 0.34 3.96
C SER A 254 14.83 1.77 3.48
N ASP A 255 15.76 2.09 2.66
CA ASP A 255 15.81 3.39 2.01
C ASP A 255 15.85 3.16 0.51
N ILE A 256 14.68 3.21 -0.12
CA ILE A 256 14.55 3.24 -1.57
C ILE A 256 14.64 4.71 -1.99
N ARG A 257 15.61 5.44 -1.47
CA ARG A 257 15.84 6.79 -1.93
C ARG A 257 16.76 6.79 -3.14
N SER A 258 16.47 7.71 -4.01
CA SER A 258 17.47 8.40 -4.77
C SER A 258 18.33 9.26 -3.83
N ASN A 259 19.19 8.68 -3.03
CA ASN A 259 20.16 9.47 -2.29
C ASN A 259 21.46 9.51 -3.07
N ASN A 260 22.07 10.69 -3.06
CA ASN A 260 23.15 11.15 -3.94
C ASN A 260 24.38 10.24 -4.06
N ASP A 261 24.54 9.23 -3.21
CA ASP A 261 25.72 8.39 -3.19
C ASP A 261 25.48 6.88 -3.35
N ILE A 262 24.23 6.36 -3.18
CA ILE A 262 23.99 4.92 -3.16
C ILE A 262 22.92 4.47 -4.17
N ALA A 263 21.97 5.29 -4.52
CA ALA A 263 20.96 4.98 -5.54
C ALA A 263 20.65 6.23 -6.35
N LYS A 264 21.05 6.24 -7.61
CA LYS A 264 20.46 7.15 -8.61
C LYS A 264 18.95 7.02 -8.52
N ASP A 265 18.21 8.13 -8.70
CA ASP A 265 16.76 8.15 -8.83
C ASP A 265 16.27 6.91 -9.58
N LYS A 266 15.65 5.96 -8.87
CA LYS A 266 15.15 4.76 -9.52
C LYS A 266 13.86 5.11 -10.18
N THR A 267 13.97 5.33 -11.46
CA THR A 267 12.86 5.57 -12.35
C THR A 267 12.67 4.32 -13.17
N ASP A 268 11.48 3.78 -13.18
CA ASP A 268 11.10 2.71 -14.11
C ASP A 268 10.17 3.26 -15.19
N LEU A 269 10.36 2.77 -16.41
CA LEU A 269 9.53 3.13 -17.56
C LEU A 269 8.50 2.03 -17.79
N THR A 270 7.23 2.37 -17.65
CA THR A 270 6.11 1.45 -17.82
C THR A 270 5.11 1.99 -18.82
N PHE A 271 4.15 1.15 -19.20
CA PHE A 271 3.16 1.47 -20.23
C PHE A 271 1.74 1.25 -19.72
N THR A 272 0.83 2.06 -20.27
CA THR A 272 -0.62 1.87 -20.16
C THR A 272 -1.19 1.72 -21.56
N GLY A 273 -2.07 0.72 -21.74
CA GLY A 273 -2.88 0.56 -22.95
C GLY A 273 -4.35 0.65 -22.62
N GLY A 274 -5.13 1.34 -23.43
CA GLY A 274 -6.56 1.47 -23.21
C GLY A 274 -7.36 1.39 -24.50
N PHE A 275 -8.60 0.95 -24.37
CA PHE A 275 -9.59 1.02 -25.44
C PHE A 275 -10.91 1.59 -24.91
N LYS A 276 -11.73 2.15 -25.81
CA LYS A 276 -13.08 2.59 -25.54
C LYS A 276 -13.95 2.32 -26.76
N TRP A 277 -15.14 1.80 -26.53
CA TRP A 277 -16.18 1.56 -27.53
C TRP A 277 -17.42 2.37 -27.19
N ALA A 278 -17.83 3.26 -28.05
CA ALA A 278 -19.00 4.11 -27.90
C ALA A 278 -19.92 3.95 -29.13
N PRO A 279 -20.81 2.94 -29.13
CA PRO A 279 -21.71 2.68 -30.25
C PRO A 279 -22.73 3.81 -30.50
N ASN A 280 -23.08 4.55 -29.45
CA ASN A 280 -23.99 5.70 -29.47
C ASN A 280 -23.73 6.60 -28.25
N ASP A 281 -24.48 7.71 -28.16
CA ASP A 281 -24.32 8.72 -27.11
C ASP A 281 -24.81 8.26 -25.74
N LYS A 282 -25.55 7.14 -25.67
CA LYS A 282 -26.12 6.61 -24.41
C LYS A 282 -25.24 5.56 -23.75
N PHE A 283 -24.36 4.92 -24.49
CA PHE A 283 -23.58 3.79 -23.97
C PHE A 283 -22.13 3.87 -24.42
N SER A 284 -21.23 3.63 -23.48
CA SER A 284 -19.82 3.36 -23.76
C SER A 284 -19.26 2.29 -22.85
N ALA A 285 -18.31 1.54 -23.36
CA ALA A 285 -17.52 0.58 -22.60
C ALA A 285 -16.03 0.87 -22.82
N GLY A 286 -15.21 0.65 -21.81
CA GLY A 286 -13.78 0.88 -21.88
C GLY A 286 -13.01 -0.17 -21.11
N GLY A 287 -11.74 -0.34 -21.46
CA GLY A 287 -10.83 -1.19 -20.73
C GLY A 287 -9.43 -0.60 -20.72
N VAL A 288 -8.68 -0.94 -19.68
CA VAL A 288 -7.32 -0.46 -19.46
C VAL A 288 -6.43 -1.57 -18.91
N TYR A 289 -5.19 -1.59 -19.34
CA TYR A 289 -4.10 -2.28 -18.69
C TYR A 289 -3.03 -1.28 -18.29
N LYS A 290 -2.60 -1.30 -17.03
CA LYS A 290 -1.51 -0.49 -16.51
C LYS A 290 -0.42 -1.43 -16.00
N GLN A 291 0.75 -1.35 -16.58
CA GLN A 291 1.92 -2.12 -16.14
C GLN A 291 2.47 -1.53 -14.83
N GLY A 292 2.74 -2.37 -13.86
CA GLY A 292 3.40 -1.97 -12.61
C GLY A 292 4.91 -1.80 -12.77
N ALA A 293 5.48 -0.87 -12.04
CA ALA A 293 6.92 -0.59 -12.02
C ALA A 293 7.66 -1.51 -11.05
N LYS A 294 8.97 -1.74 -11.32
CA LYS A 294 9.85 -2.53 -10.47
C LYS A 294 11.04 -1.71 -9.99
N PHE A 295 11.21 -1.65 -8.68
CA PHE A 295 12.29 -0.88 -8.06
C PHE A 295 13.15 -1.79 -7.20
N ALA A 296 14.48 -1.69 -7.31
CA ALA A 296 15.36 -2.34 -6.36
C ALA A 296 15.33 -1.58 -5.04
N ALA A 297 15.16 -2.30 -3.95
CA ALA A 297 14.99 -1.82 -2.60
C ALA A 297 16.06 -2.44 -1.68
N PRO A 298 17.29 -1.86 -1.59
CA PRO A 298 18.28 -2.38 -0.69
C PRO A 298 17.87 -2.14 0.77
N THR A 299 18.02 -3.16 1.60
CA THR A 299 17.75 -3.10 3.04
C THR A 299 19.05 -3.00 3.81
N PHE A 300 19.10 -2.07 4.76
CA PHE A 300 20.24 -1.84 5.64
C PHE A 300 19.86 -2.13 7.10
N ALA A 301 20.78 -2.65 7.87
CA ALA A 301 20.60 -2.86 9.30
C ALA A 301 21.74 -2.23 10.09
N ALA A 302 21.40 -1.64 11.25
CA ALA A 302 22.37 -1.19 12.24
C ALA A 302 22.07 -1.91 13.57
N THR A 303 23.08 -2.49 14.16
CA THR A 303 22.99 -3.23 15.43
C THR A 303 24.14 -2.85 16.33
N GLU A 304 24.11 -3.23 17.61
CA GLU A 304 25.26 -3.09 18.54
C GLU A 304 26.53 -3.72 17.95
N ASN A 305 26.42 -4.87 17.28
CA ASN A 305 27.55 -5.55 16.66
C ASN A 305 28.17 -4.78 15.49
N THR A 306 27.45 -3.80 14.91
CA THR A 306 27.94 -2.91 13.85
C THR A 306 28.26 -1.52 14.37
N ASN A 307 28.37 -1.32 15.70
CA ASN A 307 28.52 0.00 16.31
C ASN A 307 27.44 0.99 15.85
N PHE A 308 26.22 0.51 15.56
CA PHE A 308 25.12 1.26 14.98
C PHE A 308 25.39 1.85 13.58
N GLU A 309 26.40 1.35 12.86
CA GLU A 309 26.59 1.68 11.46
C GLU A 309 25.61 0.85 10.58
N TYR A 310 25.04 1.51 9.59
CA TYR A 310 24.11 0.84 8.67
C TYR A 310 24.86 0.00 7.65
N VAL A 311 24.68 -1.30 7.71
CA VAL A 311 25.26 -2.28 6.79
C VAL A 311 24.17 -2.86 5.90
N LYS A 312 24.42 -2.92 4.58
CA LYS A 312 23.51 -3.53 3.64
C LYS A 312 23.37 -5.01 3.92
N VAL A 313 22.16 -5.47 4.20
CA VAL A 313 21.85 -6.86 4.57
C VAL A 313 21.09 -7.62 3.50
N ALA A 314 20.34 -6.94 2.63
CA ALA A 314 19.63 -7.57 1.52
C ALA A 314 19.46 -6.65 0.31
N ASP A 315 19.29 -7.25 -0.86
CA ASP A 315 18.73 -6.63 -2.06
C ASP A 315 17.32 -7.16 -2.25
N THR A 316 16.33 -6.30 -2.11
CA THR A 316 14.94 -6.61 -2.38
C THR A 316 14.45 -5.88 -3.62
N THR A 317 13.32 -6.28 -4.17
CA THR A 317 12.67 -5.59 -5.28
C THR A 317 11.24 -5.28 -4.86
N PHE A 318 10.87 -4.03 -4.93
CA PHE A 318 9.48 -3.60 -4.75
C PHE A 318 8.81 -3.54 -6.11
N HIS A 319 7.68 -4.24 -6.26
CA HIS A 319 6.94 -4.31 -7.51
C HIS A 319 5.55 -3.72 -7.31
N ILE A 320 5.30 -2.55 -7.91
CA ILE A 320 3.97 -1.93 -7.92
C ILE A 320 3.01 -2.85 -8.69
N PRO A 321 1.77 -3.04 -8.21
CA PRO A 321 0.81 -3.92 -8.86
C PRO A 321 0.47 -3.55 -10.30
N ASP A 322 0.35 -4.57 -11.16
CA ASP A 322 -0.33 -4.44 -12.45
C ASP A 322 -1.83 -4.24 -12.23
N VAL A 323 -2.47 -3.42 -13.09
CA VAL A 323 -3.89 -3.13 -13.01
C VAL A 323 -4.58 -3.48 -14.33
N TYR A 324 -5.68 -4.20 -14.25
CA TYR A 324 -6.56 -4.57 -15.37
C TYR A 324 -7.97 -4.05 -15.06
N GLY A 325 -8.49 -3.14 -15.85
CA GLY A 325 -9.80 -2.55 -15.63
C GLY A 325 -10.72 -2.69 -16.83
N LEU A 326 -12.00 -2.95 -16.54
CA LEU A 326 -13.09 -2.88 -17.51
C LEU A 326 -14.19 -2.02 -16.92
N GLY A 327 -14.82 -1.18 -17.73
CA GLY A 327 -15.90 -0.31 -17.27
C GLY A 327 -16.94 -0.03 -18.32
N VAL A 328 -18.13 0.30 -17.86
CA VAL A 328 -19.26 0.71 -18.71
C VAL A 328 -19.83 2.03 -18.20
N SER A 329 -20.34 2.83 -19.11
CA SER A 329 -21.08 4.06 -18.84
C SER A 329 -22.38 4.04 -19.59
N PHE A 330 -23.48 4.34 -18.91
CA PHE A 330 -24.83 4.36 -19.46
C PHE A 330 -25.52 5.68 -19.14
N ARG A 331 -26.08 6.34 -20.16
CA ARG A 331 -26.84 7.58 -20.09
C ARG A 331 -28.30 7.33 -20.49
N PRO A 332 -29.17 6.89 -19.59
CA PRO A 332 -30.58 6.66 -19.91
C PRO A 332 -31.29 7.91 -20.42
N ILE A 333 -30.95 9.05 -19.82
CA ILE A 333 -31.37 10.39 -20.22
C ILE A 333 -30.15 11.34 -20.25
N PRO A 334 -30.18 12.45 -20.98
CA PRO A 334 -29.00 13.33 -21.15
C PRO A 334 -28.40 13.88 -19.85
N VAL A 335 -29.17 13.96 -18.78
CA VAL A 335 -28.76 14.52 -17.48
C VAL A 335 -28.33 13.49 -16.47
N LEU A 336 -28.50 12.18 -16.74
CA LEU A 336 -28.15 11.11 -15.82
C LEU A 336 -27.11 10.18 -16.47
N THR A 337 -25.98 10.01 -15.79
CA THR A 337 -24.93 9.06 -16.15
C THR A 337 -24.78 8.03 -15.04
N ILE A 338 -24.72 6.75 -15.37
CA ILE A 338 -24.48 5.63 -14.45
C ILE A 338 -23.23 4.89 -14.96
N ASN A 339 -22.29 4.65 -14.09
CA ASN A 339 -21.01 4.01 -14.40
C ASN A 339 -20.82 2.78 -13.52
N ALA A 340 -20.22 1.74 -14.09
CA ALA A 340 -19.79 0.56 -13.35
C ALA A 340 -18.46 0.07 -13.89
N ASP A 341 -17.48 -0.13 -12.99
CA ASP A 341 -16.15 -0.64 -13.34
C ASP A 341 -15.83 -1.89 -12.51
N ALA A 342 -15.08 -2.81 -13.11
CA ALA A 342 -14.45 -3.94 -12.46
C ALA A 342 -12.93 -3.83 -12.69
N VAL A 343 -12.17 -3.70 -11.60
CA VAL A 343 -10.73 -3.47 -11.64
C VAL A 343 -10.02 -4.58 -10.89
N ARG A 344 -9.21 -5.36 -11.60
CA ARG A 344 -8.33 -6.34 -10.99
C ARG A 344 -6.96 -5.73 -10.74
N VAL A 345 -6.55 -5.68 -9.49
CA VAL A 345 -5.23 -5.24 -9.05
C VAL A 345 -4.43 -6.45 -8.58
N LYS A 346 -3.23 -6.64 -9.16
CA LYS A 346 -2.34 -7.78 -8.83
C LYS A 346 -1.49 -7.45 -7.61
N TYR A 347 -2.10 -7.35 -6.45
CA TYR A 347 -1.38 -7.07 -5.20
C TYR A 347 -0.34 -8.14 -4.84
N SER A 348 -0.46 -9.36 -5.38
CA SER A 348 0.58 -10.38 -5.27
C SER A 348 1.95 -9.91 -5.77
N ASN A 349 2.01 -8.94 -6.67
CA ASN A 349 3.25 -8.34 -7.14
C ASN A 349 4.05 -7.67 -6.00
N LEU A 350 3.40 -7.13 -4.97
CA LEU A 350 4.08 -6.52 -3.82
C LEU A 350 5.01 -7.47 -3.07
N VAL A 351 4.73 -8.77 -3.15
CA VAL A 351 5.46 -9.82 -2.44
C VAL A 351 6.23 -10.77 -3.35
N ASP A 352 6.31 -10.52 -4.66
CA ASP A 352 6.99 -11.39 -5.63
C ASP A 352 8.46 -11.67 -5.27
N ASN A 353 9.15 -10.68 -4.71
CA ASN A 353 10.55 -10.74 -4.30
C ASN A 353 10.74 -10.31 -2.84
N PHE A 354 9.75 -10.58 -2.02
CA PHE A 354 9.76 -10.23 -0.62
C PHE A 354 10.76 -11.12 0.14
N VAL A 355 11.80 -10.52 0.69
CA VAL A 355 12.85 -11.23 1.43
C VAL A 355 12.61 -11.01 2.91
N SER A 356 12.24 -12.08 3.60
CA SER A 356 12.28 -12.09 5.07
C SER A 356 13.74 -12.26 5.52
N ILE A 357 14.21 -11.31 6.31
CA ILE A 357 15.53 -11.41 6.92
C ILE A 357 15.37 -11.98 8.32
N ASN A 358 15.21 -13.27 8.44
CA ASN A 358 15.50 -13.90 9.71
C ASN A 358 16.99 -14.30 9.75
N ALA A 359 17.55 -14.52 10.94
CA ALA A 359 18.99 -14.60 11.20
C ALA A 359 19.75 -15.64 10.38
N THR A 360 19.08 -16.58 9.75
CA THR A 360 19.69 -17.76 9.11
C THR A 360 19.43 -17.90 7.61
N VAL A 361 18.39 -17.32 7.07
CA VAL A 361 18.00 -17.56 5.67
C VAL A 361 17.59 -16.26 4.99
N ARG A 362 18.39 -15.79 4.06
CA ARG A 362 18.07 -14.68 3.14
C ARG A 362 17.45 -15.26 1.88
N ALA A 363 16.19 -15.64 1.94
CA ALA A 363 15.46 -16.19 0.80
C ALA A 363 14.12 -15.44 0.63
N ILE A 364 13.56 -15.50 -0.58
CA ILE A 364 12.20 -15.03 -0.82
C ILE A 364 11.26 -15.80 0.10
N ASP A 365 10.59 -15.08 0.99
CA ASP A 365 9.72 -15.68 1.97
C ASP A 365 8.31 -15.86 1.41
N LYS A 366 8.02 -17.10 1.02
CA LYS A 366 6.71 -17.49 0.48
C LYS A 366 5.60 -17.54 1.52
N ALA A 367 5.93 -17.36 2.79
CA ALA A 367 4.94 -17.28 3.86
C ALA A 367 4.17 -15.96 3.87
N TYR A 368 4.72 -14.91 3.27
CA TYR A 368 4.02 -13.64 3.10
C TYR A 368 3.28 -13.61 1.76
N LYS A 369 2.01 -13.24 1.81
CA LYS A 369 1.14 -13.16 0.64
C LYS A 369 0.32 -11.90 0.67
N ALA A 370 0.12 -11.29 -0.50
CA ALA A 370 -0.91 -10.31 -0.75
C ALA A 370 -1.89 -10.92 -1.77
N ALA A 371 -3.18 -10.84 -1.47
CA ALA A 371 -4.20 -11.39 -2.36
C ALA A 371 -4.48 -10.41 -3.51
N ASP A 372 -4.54 -10.89 -4.74
CA ASP A 372 -5.07 -10.10 -5.86
C ASP A 372 -6.51 -9.68 -5.54
N ALA A 373 -6.82 -8.40 -5.76
CA ALA A 373 -8.15 -7.86 -5.52
C ALA A 373 -8.93 -7.70 -6.83
N LEU A 374 -10.23 -7.97 -6.77
CA LEU A 374 -11.20 -7.52 -7.77
C LEU A 374 -12.07 -6.45 -7.13
N GLU A 375 -11.75 -5.21 -7.42
CA GLU A 375 -12.50 -4.05 -6.99
C GLU A 375 -13.71 -3.85 -7.89
N LEU A 376 -14.86 -3.56 -7.29
CA LEU A 376 -16.10 -3.29 -8.00
C LEU A 376 -16.56 -1.88 -7.65
N HIS A 377 -16.72 -1.05 -8.66
CA HIS A 377 -17.09 0.35 -8.53
C HIS A 377 -18.42 0.61 -9.20
N LEU A 378 -19.28 1.38 -8.55
CA LEU A 378 -20.58 1.84 -9.07
C LEU A 378 -20.73 3.31 -8.75
N GLY A 379 -21.10 4.10 -9.75
CA GLY A 379 -21.29 5.53 -9.58
C GLY A 379 -22.37 6.13 -10.45
N GLY A 380 -22.91 7.24 -9.98
CA GLY A 380 -23.90 8.01 -10.72
C GLY A 380 -23.62 9.50 -10.66
N GLU A 381 -23.96 10.20 -11.73
CA GLU A 381 -23.90 11.65 -11.87
C GLU A 381 -25.24 12.17 -12.40
N TYR A 382 -25.84 13.12 -11.71
CA TYR A 382 -27.03 13.84 -12.19
C TYR A 382 -26.69 15.32 -12.38
N PHE A 383 -26.91 15.81 -13.59
CA PHE A 383 -26.57 17.15 -14.03
C PHE A 383 -27.83 18.04 -14.06
N PHE A 384 -27.76 19.18 -13.39
CA PHE A 384 -28.83 20.19 -13.36
C PHE A 384 -28.50 21.35 -14.29
N SER A 385 -29.33 21.54 -15.34
CA SER A 385 -29.21 22.64 -16.29
C SER A 385 -29.86 23.91 -15.74
N THR A 386 -29.21 24.56 -14.80
CA THR A 386 -29.64 25.81 -14.21
C THR A 386 -28.81 27.00 -14.74
N LYS A 387 -29.04 28.21 -14.25
CA LYS A 387 -28.27 29.41 -14.65
C LYS A 387 -26.76 29.21 -14.41
N ILE A 388 -26.40 28.56 -13.34
CA ILE A 388 -25.06 27.99 -13.10
C ILE A 388 -25.26 26.48 -13.07
N PRO A 389 -24.89 25.75 -14.13
CA PRO A 389 -25.06 24.31 -14.16
C PRO A 389 -24.25 23.63 -13.06
N PHE A 390 -24.85 22.64 -12.41
CA PHE A 390 -24.18 21.87 -11.36
C PHE A 390 -24.51 20.39 -11.47
N ALA A 391 -23.63 19.57 -10.94
CA ALA A 391 -23.80 18.12 -10.86
C ALA A 391 -23.76 17.65 -9.40
N VAL A 392 -24.55 16.61 -9.11
CA VAL A 392 -24.44 15.83 -7.89
C VAL A 392 -24.03 14.41 -8.24
N ARG A 393 -23.22 13.79 -7.36
CA ARG A 393 -22.66 12.48 -7.59
C ARG A 393 -22.77 11.63 -6.35
N ALA A 394 -22.95 10.34 -6.55
CA ALA A 394 -22.83 9.34 -5.51
C ALA A 394 -22.16 8.11 -6.08
N GLY A 395 -21.40 7.43 -5.22
CA GLY A 395 -20.69 6.22 -5.61
C GLY A 395 -20.54 5.25 -4.45
N TYR A 396 -20.30 4.02 -4.82
CA TYR A 396 -19.97 2.92 -3.93
C TYR A 396 -18.89 2.08 -4.58
N TRP A 397 -17.90 1.65 -3.80
CA TRP A 397 -16.96 0.66 -4.27
C TRP A 397 -16.53 -0.27 -3.15
N ARG A 398 -16.23 -1.49 -3.56
CA ARG A 398 -15.73 -2.52 -2.68
C ARG A 398 -14.26 -2.73 -2.97
N ASP A 399 -13.46 -2.57 -1.93
CA ASP A 399 -12.04 -2.85 -1.88
C ASP A 399 -11.80 -4.15 -1.10
N PRO A 400 -11.52 -5.28 -1.78
CA PRO A 400 -11.19 -6.52 -1.11
C PRO A 400 -9.88 -6.39 -0.33
N GLN A 401 -9.75 -7.18 0.72
CA GLN A 401 -8.54 -7.24 1.52
C GLN A 401 -7.34 -7.60 0.65
N HIS A 402 -6.31 -6.76 0.70
CA HIS A 402 -5.07 -6.92 -0.08
C HIS A 402 -3.81 -6.56 0.72
N SER A 403 -3.91 -6.42 2.06
CA SER A 403 -2.74 -6.25 2.91
C SER A 403 -1.83 -7.47 2.84
N ILE A 404 -0.54 -7.26 3.04
CA ILE A 404 0.42 -8.36 3.18
C ILE A 404 0.02 -9.18 4.41
N THR A 405 -0.12 -10.48 4.24
CA THR A 405 -0.59 -11.41 5.26
C THR A 405 0.44 -12.52 5.43
N TYR A 406 0.80 -12.83 6.67
CA TYR A 406 1.59 -14.01 6.98
C TYR A 406 0.72 -15.27 6.95
N THR A 407 1.10 -16.25 6.15
CA THR A 407 0.38 -17.52 5.95
C THR A 407 1.23 -18.75 6.30
N GLY A 408 2.43 -18.53 6.82
CA GLY A 408 3.34 -19.59 7.24
C GLY A 408 2.83 -20.33 8.49
N PRO A 409 3.36 -21.53 8.76
CA PRO A 409 3.10 -22.22 10.01
C PRO A 409 3.74 -21.44 11.17
N ILE A 410 3.20 -21.61 12.36
CA ILE A 410 3.80 -21.08 13.59
C ILE A 410 4.39 -22.27 14.31
N THR A 411 5.65 -22.59 14.03
CA THR A 411 6.35 -23.74 14.57
C THR A 411 7.43 -23.36 15.59
N ASN A 412 7.82 -22.09 15.61
CA ASN A 412 8.83 -21.56 16.53
C ASN A 412 8.51 -20.11 16.96
N SER A 413 9.28 -19.55 17.88
CA SER A 413 9.10 -18.21 18.41
C SER A 413 9.24 -17.11 17.36
N ASP A 414 10.07 -17.33 16.34
CA ASP A 414 10.37 -16.30 15.33
C ASP A 414 9.20 -16.08 14.38
N GLU A 415 8.30 -17.03 14.26
CA GLU A 415 7.10 -16.97 13.42
C GLU A 415 5.90 -16.32 14.12
N VAL A 416 5.94 -16.19 15.43
CA VAL A 416 4.87 -15.55 16.23
C VAL A 416 4.77 -14.06 15.92
N GLY A 417 5.89 -13.34 15.85
CA GLY A 417 5.94 -11.92 15.51
C GLY A 417 5.30 -11.63 14.15
N PRO A 418 5.76 -12.26 13.06
CA PRO A 418 5.13 -12.17 11.74
C PRO A 418 3.64 -12.45 11.73
N ALA A 419 3.18 -13.53 12.39
CA ALA A 419 1.76 -13.88 12.43
C ALA A 419 0.88 -12.83 13.11
N ILE A 420 1.43 -12.13 14.11
CA ILE A 420 0.73 -11.03 14.81
C ILE A 420 0.74 -9.75 13.97
N LEU A 421 1.87 -9.44 13.34
CA LEU A 421 2.05 -8.19 12.61
C LEU A 421 1.31 -8.16 11.28
N PHE A 422 1.18 -9.32 10.62
CA PHE A 422 0.58 -9.46 9.29
C PHE A 422 -0.69 -10.31 9.30
N PRO A 423 -1.72 -9.92 10.06
CA PRO A 423 -2.98 -10.65 10.05
C PRO A 423 -3.72 -10.38 8.74
N LYS A 424 -4.61 -11.28 8.42
CA LYS A 424 -5.63 -11.03 7.41
C LYS A 424 -6.53 -9.87 7.87
N THR A 425 -6.62 -8.81 7.06
CA THR A 425 -7.52 -7.68 7.29
C THR A 425 -8.92 -7.94 6.74
N LYS A 426 -9.81 -6.95 6.84
CA LYS A 426 -11.18 -7.04 6.31
C LYS A 426 -11.27 -6.28 4.99
N ASN A 427 -12.23 -6.70 4.14
CA ASN A 427 -12.62 -5.91 2.97
C ASN A 427 -13.14 -4.55 3.43
N GLN A 428 -12.84 -3.51 2.67
CA GLN A 428 -13.35 -2.17 2.87
C GLN A 428 -14.53 -1.92 1.92
N ASN A 429 -15.56 -1.26 2.44
CA ASN A 429 -16.66 -0.76 1.64
C ASN A 429 -16.62 0.76 1.68
N HIS A 430 -16.50 1.36 0.52
CA HIS A 430 -16.37 2.79 0.36
C HIS A 430 -17.69 3.41 -0.12
N MET A 431 -18.05 4.52 0.46
CA MET A 431 -19.16 5.35 0.02
C MET A 431 -18.61 6.73 -0.33
N SER A 432 -18.94 7.19 -1.52
CA SER A 432 -18.52 8.51 -2.00
C SER A 432 -19.69 9.37 -2.38
N VAL A 433 -19.51 10.67 -2.17
CA VAL A 433 -20.42 11.73 -2.61
C VAL A 433 -19.61 12.82 -3.27
N GLY A 434 -20.21 13.52 -4.21
CA GLY A 434 -19.53 14.61 -4.92
C GLY A 434 -20.49 15.65 -5.48
N GLY A 435 -19.92 16.78 -5.86
CA GLY A 435 -20.60 17.85 -6.56
C GLY A 435 -19.68 18.53 -7.54
N GLY A 436 -20.25 19.22 -8.51
CA GLY A 436 -19.48 20.02 -9.48
C GLY A 436 -20.25 21.24 -9.94
N LEU A 437 -19.54 22.31 -10.22
CA LEU A 437 -20.05 23.53 -10.85
C LEU A 437 -19.38 23.66 -12.21
N ALA A 438 -20.15 23.85 -13.25
CA ALA A 438 -19.64 23.93 -14.62
C ALA A 438 -19.96 25.28 -15.27
N TRP A 439 -18.95 25.89 -15.87
CA TRP A 439 -19.05 27.06 -16.72
C TRP A 439 -18.54 26.72 -18.14
N PRO A 440 -18.75 27.52 -19.14
CA PRO A 440 -18.37 27.18 -20.52
C PRO A 440 -16.88 26.83 -20.72
N ARG A 441 -16.01 27.42 -19.90
CA ARG A 441 -14.57 27.25 -19.99
C ARG A 441 -13.94 26.57 -18.80
N PHE A 442 -14.64 26.44 -17.68
CA PHE A 442 -14.05 25.87 -16.51
C PHE A 442 -15.07 25.14 -15.64
N GLN A 443 -14.61 24.17 -14.89
CA GLN A 443 -15.38 23.33 -14.02
C GLN A 443 -14.61 23.12 -12.72
N ILE A 444 -15.31 23.15 -11.59
CA ILE A 444 -14.75 22.77 -10.27
C ILE A 444 -15.58 21.63 -9.75
N ASP A 445 -14.89 20.59 -9.28
CA ASP A 445 -15.50 19.40 -8.69
C ASP A 445 -14.99 19.19 -7.28
N PHE A 446 -15.87 18.66 -6.42
CA PHE A 446 -15.58 18.28 -5.05
C PHE A 446 -16.05 16.85 -4.83
N ALA A 447 -15.32 16.10 -4.03
CA ALA A 447 -15.72 14.77 -3.63
C ALA A 447 -15.26 14.43 -2.22
N TYR A 448 -15.98 13.53 -1.59
CA TYR A 448 -15.63 12.93 -0.33
C TYR A 448 -15.93 11.44 -0.39
N ASP A 449 -14.94 10.62 -0.07
CA ASP A 449 -15.01 9.17 0.00
C ASP A 449 -14.68 8.69 1.41
N ARG A 450 -15.37 7.68 1.88
CA ARG A 450 -15.19 7.13 3.22
C ARG A 450 -15.38 5.62 3.26
N SER A 451 -14.47 4.96 3.97
CA SER A 451 -14.61 3.59 4.48
C SER A 451 -14.34 3.54 6.00
N ASP A 452 -14.20 2.35 6.54
CA ASP A 452 -13.84 2.18 7.95
C ASP A 452 -12.41 2.68 8.24
N LEU A 453 -11.49 2.53 7.28
CA LEU A 453 -10.08 2.89 7.45
C LEU A 453 -9.72 4.22 6.79
N PHE A 454 -10.43 4.60 5.73
CA PHE A 454 -10.05 5.73 4.87
C PHE A 454 -11.08 6.84 4.86
N LYS A 455 -10.59 8.07 4.78
CA LYS A 455 -11.38 9.27 4.47
C LYS A 455 -10.59 10.08 3.46
N VAL A 456 -11.17 10.34 2.30
CA VAL A 456 -10.52 11.08 1.22
C VAL A 456 -11.41 12.23 0.77
N GLY A 457 -10.92 13.45 0.91
CA GLY A 457 -11.51 14.64 0.32
C GLY A 457 -10.75 15.03 -0.94
N SER A 458 -11.42 15.37 -2.02
CA SER A 458 -10.79 15.82 -3.27
C SER A 458 -11.46 17.08 -3.80
N ILE A 459 -10.63 17.94 -4.38
CA ILE A 459 -11.04 19.08 -5.19
C ILE A 459 -10.30 19.03 -6.51
N SER A 460 -11.00 19.19 -7.63
CA SER A 460 -10.37 19.30 -8.94
C SER A 460 -10.93 20.46 -9.75
N MET A 461 -10.10 20.99 -10.63
CA MET A 461 -10.45 22.04 -11.57
C MET A 461 -10.09 21.59 -12.98
N VAL A 462 -11.02 21.80 -13.90
CA VAL A 462 -10.84 21.54 -15.33
C VAL A 462 -11.02 22.85 -16.08
N THR A 463 -10.08 23.21 -16.94
CA THR A 463 -10.13 24.41 -17.77
C THR A 463 -10.04 24.02 -19.25
N ARG A 464 -10.93 24.61 -20.08
CA ARG A 464 -11.06 24.37 -21.54
C ARG A 464 -10.78 25.65 -22.31
N PHE A 465 -9.97 25.54 -23.36
CA PHE A 465 -9.51 26.69 -24.17
C PHE A 465 -10.13 26.71 -25.56
#